data_80bbad99c13a810b975c135538e8edf7
#
_entry.id   80bbad99c13a810b975c135538e8edf7
#
_cell.length_a   1.000
_cell.length_b   1.000
_cell.length_c   1.000
_cell.angle_alpha   90.00
_cell.angle_beta   90.00
_cell.angle_gamma   90.00
#
_symmetry.space_group_name_H-M   'P 1'
#
loop_
_entity.id
_entity.type
_entity.pdbx_description
1 polymer ?
#
loop_
_entity_poly.entity_id
_entity_poly.type
_entity_poly.pdbx_seq_one_letter_code
_entity_poly.pdbx_strand_id
1 'polypeptide(L)'
;MDTEEVKEKGKAEMLRTIKPLYVVWESTTLCNLRCRHCYSNAASRHPGELTTEEAKNVIDQLSDMGTLILALSGGEPLFRRDWEEIAKYASSQDILVGIGTSGWTVDGDMARRIRDAGISRCTVSIDGASGIVHERMRPKSGSFERAVAAVRFLKDAGVRTIVGYTPTVLNIEDAYSMIEFAQGLGADAGNLSEFVPTGRGSQKLAPNRQQLKNVIEFWSKEKEAKKGKIDVFWHDCRVGEFLAPEEKVKYVGCGAGTVLCRITVDGKVAPCVTLPIVVGDLRKQSLREIWDTSDILTRIRDRANIHGNCSKCELLSSCGGCRAMAYAWTGDLFYGDPMCWICPPAEKELLPVIS
;
A
#
# COMPACT_ATOMS: atom_id res chain seq x y z
N MET A 1 27.81 -15.75 -19.11
CA MET A 1 26.56 -15.57 -18.32
C MET A 1 26.07 -14.17 -18.61
N ASP A 2 24.90 -14.07 -19.18
CA ASP A 2 24.31 -12.81 -19.61
C ASP A 2 24.00 -11.92 -18.38
N THR A 3 24.38 -10.65 -18.45
CA THR A 3 24.17 -9.70 -17.34
C THR A 3 22.70 -9.52 -16.95
N GLU A 4 21.77 -9.80 -17.86
CA GLU A 4 20.34 -9.84 -17.59
C GLU A 4 19.93 -11.08 -16.79
N GLU A 5 20.50 -12.25 -17.12
CA GLU A 5 20.21 -13.51 -16.41
C GLU A 5 20.71 -13.48 -14.96
N VAL A 6 21.82 -12.81 -14.70
CA VAL A 6 22.36 -12.59 -13.34
C VAL A 6 21.50 -11.59 -12.57
N LYS A 7 21.01 -10.53 -13.23
CA LYS A 7 20.08 -9.57 -12.62
C LYS A 7 18.71 -10.20 -12.33
N GLU A 8 18.21 -11.06 -13.22
CA GLU A 8 16.94 -11.76 -12.99
C GLU A 8 17.03 -12.82 -11.89
N LYS A 9 18.12 -13.60 -11.86
CA LYS A 9 18.39 -14.55 -10.76
C LYS A 9 18.57 -13.84 -9.42
N GLY A 10 19.34 -12.74 -9.38
CA GLY A 10 19.49 -11.91 -8.18
C GLY A 10 18.17 -11.33 -7.70
N LYS A 11 17.29 -10.88 -8.62
CA LYS A 11 15.97 -10.37 -8.30
C LYS A 11 15.02 -11.46 -7.79
N ALA A 12 15.08 -12.67 -8.36
CA ALA A 12 14.28 -13.81 -7.90
C ALA A 12 14.77 -14.34 -6.53
N GLU A 13 16.07 -14.30 -6.28
CA GLU A 13 16.66 -14.67 -4.98
C GLU A 13 16.38 -13.63 -3.91
N MET A 14 16.41 -12.34 -4.28
CA MET A 14 16.03 -11.21 -3.42
C MET A 14 14.55 -11.27 -3.00
N LEU A 15 13.65 -11.72 -3.90
CA LEU A 15 12.23 -11.93 -3.59
C LEU A 15 11.98 -13.16 -2.70
N ARG A 16 12.94 -14.08 -2.63
CA ARG A 16 12.91 -15.24 -1.71
C ARG A 16 13.46 -14.91 -0.33
N THR A 17 14.12 -13.77 -0.17
CA THR A 17 14.67 -13.35 1.11
C THR A 17 13.54 -12.76 1.97
N ILE A 18 13.33 -13.31 3.16
CA ILE A 18 12.35 -12.81 4.13
C ILE A 18 12.92 -11.55 4.79
N LYS A 19 12.76 -10.40 4.13
CA LYS A 19 13.24 -9.09 4.58
C LYS A 19 12.18 -8.03 4.32
N PRO A 20 12.06 -6.97 5.13
CA PRO A 20 11.14 -5.86 4.92
C PRO A 20 11.63 -4.96 3.77
N LEU A 21 11.48 -5.43 2.53
CA LEU A 21 11.96 -4.71 1.33
C LEU A 21 11.13 -3.45 1.03
N TYR A 22 9.86 -3.47 1.38
CA TYR A 22 8.93 -2.35 1.24
C TYR A 22 8.34 -2.00 2.60
N VAL A 23 8.64 -0.83 3.10
CA VAL A 23 8.17 -0.36 4.40
C VAL A 23 7.28 0.86 4.23
N VAL A 24 6.08 0.82 4.79
CA VAL A 24 5.19 1.97 4.88
C VAL A 24 5.27 2.53 6.28
N TRP A 25 5.71 3.77 6.41
CA TRP A 25 5.75 4.45 7.70
C TRP A 25 4.66 5.51 7.78
N GLU A 26 3.80 5.37 8.78
CA GLU A 26 2.86 6.42 9.18
C GLU A 26 3.65 7.52 9.88
N SER A 27 4.23 8.43 9.11
CA SER A 27 5.13 9.46 9.63
C SER A 27 4.43 10.50 10.52
N THR A 28 3.12 10.68 10.33
CA THR A 28 2.24 11.50 11.18
C THR A 28 0.79 11.02 11.09
N THR A 29 -0.02 11.28 12.13
CA THR A 29 -1.48 11.12 12.06
C THR A 29 -2.21 12.43 11.78
N LEU A 30 -1.48 13.56 11.68
CA LEU A 30 -2.08 14.84 11.33
C LEU A 30 -2.59 14.82 9.89
N CYS A 31 -3.87 15.11 9.69
CA CYS A 31 -4.50 15.19 8.38
C CYS A 31 -5.66 16.17 8.39
N ASN A 32 -5.81 16.94 7.32
CA ASN A 32 -6.93 17.87 7.13
C ASN A 32 -8.14 17.24 6.44
N LEU A 33 -8.03 15.97 6.03
CA LEU A 33 -9.08 15.18 5.40
C LEU A 33 -9.69 14.17 6.38
N ARG A 34 -10.93 13.74 6.10
CA ARG A 34 -11.67 12.73 6.87
C ARG A 34 -12.19 11.64 5.92
N CYS A 35 -11.29 11.06 5.10
CA CYS A 35 -11.62 10.06 4.12
C CYS A 35 -12.37 8.89 4.75
N ARG A 36 -13.44 8.41 4.10
CA ARG A 36 -14.32 7.34 4.63
C ARG A 36 -13.61 5.98 4.72
N HIS A 37 -12.61 5.76 3.87
CA HIS A 37 -11.82 4.53 3.78
C HIS A 37 -10.45 4.61 4.49
N CYS A 38 -10.19 5.64 5.28
CA CYS A 38 -8.88 5.89 5.87
C CYS A 38 -8.46 4.77 6.84
N TYR A 39 -7.43 4.01 6.47
CA TYR A 39 -6.93 2.89 7.25
C TYR A 39 -6.26 3.32 8.57
N SER A 40 -5.61 4.49 8.61
CA SER A 40 -4.89 4.99 9.80
C SER A 40 -5.79 5.78 10.75
N ASN A 41 -7.06 6.02 10.39
CA ASN A 41 -7.98 6.86 11.17
C ASN A 41 -7.40 8.26 11.49
N ALA A 42 -6.58 8.79 10.57
CA ALA A 42 -5.84 10.03 10.76
C ALA A 42 -6.75 11.24 11.00
N ALA A 43 -6.31 12.13 11.89
CA ALA A 43 -7.04 13.33 12.29
C ALA A 43 -6.12 14.42 12.86
N SER A 44 -5.75 14.30 14.12
CA SER A 44 -4.84 15.15 14.86
C SER A 44 -3.47 14.49 15.01
N ARG A 45 -2.47 15.27 15.35
CA ARG A 45 -1.13 14.77 15.62
C ARG A 45 -1.17 13.82 16.83
N HIS A 46 -0.51 12.66 16.68
CA HIS A 46 -0.36 11.72 17.78
C HIS A 46 0.70 12.24 18.78
N PRO A 47 0.44 12.22 20.10
CA PRO A 47 1.40 12.73 21.08
C PRO A 47 2.71 11.91 21.15
N GLY A 48 2.66 10.65 20.75
CA GLY A 48 3.81 9.74 20.69
C GLY A 48 4.47 9.68 19.31
N GLU A 49 4.27 10.66 18.42
CA GLU A 49 4.92 10.72 17.12
C GLU A 49 6.46 10.64 17.28
N LEU A 50 7.13 9.80 16.49
CA LEU A 50 8.59 9.66 16.55
C LEU A 50 9.25 11.01 16.33
N THR A 51 10.23 11.34 17.15
CA THR A 51 11.10 12.51 16.94
C THR A 51 11.94 12.33 15.68
N THR A 52 12.59 13.40 15.19
CA THR A 52 13.48 13.33 14.04
C THR A 52 14.63 12.35 14.26
N GLU A 53 15.21 12.32 15.45
CA GLU A 53 16.31 11.41 15.80
C GLU A 53 15.83 9.94 15.88
N GLU A 54 14.65 9.70 16.48
CA GLU A 54 14.06 8.35 16.48
C GLU A 54 13.77 7.90 15.03
N ALA A 55 13.31 8.82 14.17
CA ALA A 55 13.05 8.54 12.75
C ALA A 55 14.33 8.16 12.01
N LYS A 56 15.45 8.88 12.23
CA LYS A 56 16.76 8.54 11.64
C LYS A 56 17.24 7.18 12.13
N ASN A 57 17.12 6.88 13.42
CA ASN A 57 17.47 5.56 13.95
C ASN A 57 16.64 4.44 13.29
N VAL A 58 15.36 4.67 13.05
CA VAL A 58 14.52 3.72 12.30
C VAL A 58 15.04 3.55 10.87
N ILE A 59 15.41 4.62 10.19
CA ILE A 59 15.97 4.58 8.83
C ILE A 59 17.28 3.80 8.79
N ASP A 60 18.17 3.98 9.76
CA ASP A 60 19.41 3.21 9.89
C ASP A 60 19.12 1.70 9.99
N GLN A 61 18.16 1.33 10.83
CA GLN A 61 17.74 -0.08 10.95
C GLN A 61 17.12 -0.63 9.65
N LEU A 62 16.37 0.20 8.90
CA LEU A 62 15.85 -0.18 7.58
C LEU A 62 16.96 -0.42 6.57
N SER A 63 17.96 0.46 6.54
CA SER A 63 19.14 0.33 5.69
C SER A 63 19.93 -0.94 6.00
N ASP A 64 20.20 -1.21 7.29
CA ASP A 64 20.87 -2.42 7.78
C ASP A 64 20.14 -3.73 7.41
N MET A 65 18.81 -3.67 7.29
CA MET A 65 18.01 -4.80 6.85
C MET A 65 17.90 -4.91 5.33
N GLY A 66 18.43 -3.94 4.58
CA GLY A 66 18.38 -3.91 3.13
C GLY A 66 17.00 -3.55 2.58
N THR A 67 16.27 -2.68 3.28
CA THR A 67 15.01 -2.11 2.79
C THR A 67 15.26 -1.35 1.50
N LEU A 68 14.49 -1.64 0.47
CA LEU A 68 14.61 -0.98 -0.84
C LEU A 68 13.76 0.27 -0.94
N ILE A 69 12.60 0.26 -0.30
CA ILE A 69 11.60 1.32 -0.44
C ILE A 69 11.03 1.67 0.92
N LEU A 70 11.10 2.95 1.26
CA LEU A 70 10.39 3.57 2.37
C LEU A 70 9.30 4.49 1.82
N ALA A 71 8.04 4.16 2.09
CA ALA A 71 6.91 5.00 1.73
C ALA A 71 6.45 5.83 2.94
N LEU A 72 6.65 7.12 2.91
CA LEU A 72 6.09 8.05 3.89
C LEU A 72 4.59 8.19 3.67
N SER A 73 3.81 7.88 4.69
CA SER A 73 2.35 7.81 4.68
C SER A 73 1.76 8.26 6.03
N GLY A 74 0.54 7.81 6.33
CA GLY A 74 -0.13 8.05 7.60
C GLY A 74 -1.35 8.94 7.45
N GLY A 75 -1.30 10.14 8.03
CA GLY A 75 -2.24 11.23 7.75
C GLY A 75 -1.88 11.92 6.42
N GLU A 76 -1.46 13.17 6.50
CA GLU A 76 -0.82 13.86 5.38
C GLU A 76 0.67 14.05 5.73
N PRO A 77 1.57 13.28 5.12
CA PRO A 77 3.00 13.31 5.48
C PRO A 77 3.63 14.70 5.33
N LEU A 78 3.15 15.49 4.38
CA LEU A 78 3.63 16.86 4.14
C LEU A 78 3.28 17.84 5.28
N PHE A 79 2.43 17.43 6.23
CA PHE A 79 2.17 18.21 7.45
C PHE A 79 3.15 17.91 8.59
N ARG A 80 4.00 16.88 8.45
CA ARG A 80 5.09 16.66 9.37
C ARG A 80 6.18 17.71 9.10
N ARG A 81 6.64 18.41 10.16
CA ARG A 81 7.54 19.58 9.97
C ARG A 81 8.91 19.23 9.40
N ASP A 82 9.44 18.08 9.78
CA ASP A 82 10.78 17.57 9.45
C ASP A 82 10.77 16.53 8.32
N TRP A 83 9.68 16.45 7.54
CA TRP A 83 9.55 15.44 6.48
C TRP A 83 10.68 15.50 5.43
N GLU A 84 11.17 16.72 5.10
CA GLU A 84 12.28 16.91 4.13
C GLU A 84 13.59 16.36 4.67
N GLU A 85 13.91 16.63 5.94
CA GLU A 85 15.11 16.15 6.60
C GLU A 85 15.09 14.61 6.65
N ILE A 86 13.97 14.04 7.01
CA ILE A 86 13.74 12.59 7.06
C ILE A 86 13.90 11.96 5.67
N ALA A 87 13.29 12.57 4.64
CA ALA A 87 13.36 12.06 3.29
C ALA A 87 14.80 12.11 2.74
N LYS A 88 15.51 13.22 2.93
CA LYS A 88 16.92 13.37 2.55
C LYS A 88 17.82 12.36 3.26
N TYR A 89 17.58 12.15 4.55
CA TYR A 89 18.32 11.16 5.32
C TYR A 89 18.12 9.74 4.79
N ALA A 90 16.88 9.34 4.57
CA ALA A 90 16.57 8.01 4.01
C ALA A 90 17.16 7.83 2.60
N SER A 91 17.07 8.85 1.75
CA SER A 91 17.66 8.82 0.41
C SER A 91 19.20 8.71 0.45
N SER A 92 19.85 9.31 1.45
CA SER A 92 21.32 9.19 1.64
C SER A 92 21.78 7.80 2.10
N GLN A 93 20.84 6.95 2.55
CA GLN A 93 21.07 5.55 2.93
C GLN A 93 20.72 4.56 1.79
N ASP A 94 20.71 5.04 0.54
CA ASP A 94 20.35 4.26 -0.66
C ASP A 94 18.93 3.66 -0.64
N ILE A 95 18.01 4.20 0.18
CA ILE A 95 16.62 3.80 0.24
C ILE A 95 15.81 4.67 -0.74
N LEU A 96 15.04 4.04 -1.63
CA LEU A 96 14.10 4.73 -2.49
C LEU A 96 12.93 5.27 -1.66
N VAL A 97 12.85 6.59 -1.53
CA VAL A 97 11.79 7.22 -0.74
C VAL A 97 10.58 7.53 -1.63
N GLY A 98 9.43 7.01 -1.25
CA GLY A 98 8.14 7.38 -1.81
C GLY A 98 7.32 8.20 -0.84
N ILE A 99 6.34 8.97 -1.33
CA ILE A 99 5.39 9.67 -0.49
C ILE A 99 3.96 9.46 -1.00
N GLY A 100 3.03 9.21 -0.08
CA GLY A 100 1.60 9.17 -0.37
C GLY A 100 0.92 10.43 0.15
N THR A 101 0.31 11.23 -0.71
CA THR A 101 -0.34 12.50 -0.35
C THR A 101 -1.75 12.59 -0.88
N SER A 102 -2.58 13.38 -0.23
CA SER A 102 -3.87 13.84 -0.74
C SER A 102 -3.74 14.91 -1.84
N GLY A 103 -2.55 15.48 -2.03
CA GLY A 103 -2.29 16.59 -2.93
C GLY A 103 -2.75 17.95 -2.39
N TRP A 104 -3.34 18.02 -1.21
CA TRP A 104 -3.96 19.24 -0.68
C TRP A 104 -3.00 20.44 -0.59
N THR A 105 -1.74 20.19 -0.22
CA THR A 105 -0.71 21.22 -0.02
C THR A 105 0.30 21.30 -1.14
N VAL A 106 0.14 20.48 -2.18
CA VAL A 106 1.10 20.41 -3.27
C VAL A 106 0.81 21.52 -4.29
N ASP A 107 1.62 22.53 -4.27
CA ASP A 107 1.77 23.56 -5.30
C ASP A 107 3.15 23.42 -5.97
N GLY A 108 3.52 24.35 -6.84
CA GLY A 108 4.80 24.31 -7.55
C GLY A 108 6.01 24.40 -6.63
N ASP A 109 5.93 25.14 -5.51
CA ASP A 109 7.00 25.22 -4.52
C ASP A 109 7.16 23.90 -3.75
N MET A 110 6.05 23.35 -3.27
CA MET A 110 6.06 22.05 -2.58
C MET A 110 6.52 20.94 -3.51
N ALA A 111 6.14 20.93 -4.77
CA ALA A 111 6.59 19.93 -5.75
C ALA A 111 8.12 19.98 -5.95
N ARG A 112 8.72 21.19 -6.02
CA ARG A 112 10.18 21.34 -6.06
C ARG A 112 10.85 20.84 -4.78
N ARG A 113 10.31 21.17 -3.62
CA ARG A 113 10.81 20.68 -2.32
C ARG A 113 10.77 19.15 -2.23
N ILE A 114 9.68 18.53 -2.72
CA ILE A 114 9.56 17.06 -2.81
C ILE A 114 10.68 16.47 -3.65
N ARG A 115 10.95 17.02 -4.85
CA ARG A 115 12.07 16.60 -5.70
C ARG A 115 13.42 16.77 -4.99
N ASP A 116 13.66 17.95 -4.41
CA ASP A 116 14.94 18.32 -3.81
C ASP A 116 15.22 17.57 -2.48
N ALA A 117 14.16 17.01 -1.89
CA ALA A 117 14.26 16.09 -0.76
C ALA A 117 14.63 14.64 -1.16
N GLY A 118 14.82 14.36 -2.46
CA GLY A 118 15.19 13.03 -2.94
C GLY A 118 14.01 12.04 -3.01
N ILE A 119 12.75 12.54 -3.00
CA ILE A 119 11.59 11.69 -3.19
C ILE A 119 11.59 11.12 -4.60
N SER A 120 11.72 9.80 -4.72
CA SER A 120 11.80 9.09 -6.00
C SER A 120 10.44 8.98 -6.71
N ARG A 121 9.36 8.98 -5.95
CA ARG A 121 7.99 8.89 -6.46
C ARG A 121 6.96 9.49 -5.49
N CYS A 122 5.91 10.06 -6.04
CA CYS A 122 4.80 10.60 -5.28
C CYS A 122 3.48 9.95 -5.74
N THR A 123 2.75 9.35 -4.80
CA THR A 123 1.41 8.83 -5.06
C THR A 123 0.38 9.85 -4.61
N VAL A 124 -0.33 10.44 -5.56
CA VAL A 124 -1.46 11.34 -5.29
C VAL A 124 -2.74 10.52 -5.25
N SER A 125 -3.43 10.59 -4.13
CA SER A 125 -4.66 9.81 -3.91
C SER A 125 -5.86 10.47 -4.60
N ILE A 126 -6.42 9.84 -5.63
CA ILE A 126 -7.61 10.30 -6.36
C ILE A 126 -8.60 9.14 -6.45
N ASP A 127 -9.76 9.27 -5.78
CA ASP A 127 -10.76 8.20 -5.67
C ASP A 127 -11.97 8.39 -6.58
N GLY A 128 -11.80 9.08 -7.69
CA GLY A 128 -12.83 9.25 -8.71
C GLY A 128 -12.35 10.10 -9.86
N ALA A 129 -12.88 9.91 -11.06
CA ALA A 129 -12.58 10.70 -12.24
C ALA A 129 -13.31 12.07 -12.26
N SER A 130 -14.12 12.34 -11.24
CA SER A 130 -14.84 13.61 -11.04
C SER A 130 -14.82 14.05 -9.59
N GLY A 131 -15.00 15.37 -9.36
CA GLY A 131 -15.09 15.93 -8.00
C GLY A 131 -16.21 15.32 -7.18
N ILE A 132 -17.37 15.05 -7.78
CA ILE A 132 -18.51 14.43 -7.10
C ILE A 132 -18.16 13.06 -6.54
N VAL A 133 -17.51 12.21 -7.30
CA VAL A 133 -17.14 10.84 -6.87
C VAL A 133 -15.98 10.89 -5.89
N HIS A 134 -14.92 11.65 -6.20
CA HIS A 134 -13.77 11.80 -5.32
C HIS A 134 -14.17 12.34 -3.93
N GLU A 135 -14.95 13.42 -3.88
CA GLU A 135 -15.33 14.07 -2.61
C GLU A 135 -16.38 13.27 -1.83
N ARG A 136 -17.08 12.33 -2.47
CA ARG A 136 -17.89 11.34 -1.76
C ARG A 136 -17.01 10.43 -0.89
N MET A 137 -15.80 10.10 -1.36
CA MET A 137 -14.82 9.31 -0.62
C MET A 137 -13.99 10.16 0.36
N ARG A 138 -13.62 11.37 -0.06
CA ARG A 138 -12.79 12.33 0.67
C ARG A 138 -13.58 13.61 0.94
N PRO A 139 -14.49 13.62 1.93
CA PRO A 139 -15.51 14.67 2.11
C PRO A 139 -14.90 16.00 2.52
N LYS A 140 -14.27 16.66 1.56
CA LYS A 140 -13.74 18.03 1.68
C LYS A 140 -13.82 18.72 0.33
N SER A 141 -14.60 19.78 0.25
CA SER A 141 -14.76 20.57 -0.96
C SER A 141 -13.42 21.09 -1.48
N GLY A 142 -13.20 20.98 -2.78
CA GLY A 142 -11.96 21.36 -3.45
C GLY A 142 -10.83 20.33 -3.33
N SER A 143 -11.09 19.16 -2.72
CA SER A 143 -10.04 18.14 -2.60
C SER A 143 -9.70 17.49 -3.94
N PHE A 144 -10.67 17.38 -4.85
CA PHE A 144 -10.44 16.85 -6.19
C PHE A 144 -9.56 17.78 -7.02
N GLU A 145 -9.92 19.05 -7.11
CA GLU A 145 -9.20 20.05 -7.88
C GLU A 145 -7.75 20.19 -7.41
N ARG A 146 -7.54 20.15 -6.08
CA ARG A 146 -6.19 20.18 -5.50
C ARG A 146 -5.38 18.93 -5.82
N ALA A 147 -5.99 17.75 -5.74
CA ALA A 147 -5.32 16.51 -6.10
C ALA A 147 -4.93 16.46 -7.59
N VAL A 148 -5.83 16.91 -8.48
CA VAL A 148 -5.56 17.04 -9.91
C VAL A 148 -4.44 18.05 -10.20
N ALA A 149 -4.47 19.21 -9.55
CA ALA A 149 -3.42 20.21 -9.68
C ALA A 149 -2.07 19.69 -9.17
N ALA A 150 -2.08 18.96 -8.06
CA ALA A 150 -0.87 18.34 -7.49
C ALA A 150 -0.18 17.40 -8.46
N VAL A 151 -0.93 16.57 -9.21
CA VAL A 151 -0.36 15.70 -10.26
C VAL A 151 0.42 16.54 -11.26
N ARG A 152 -0.13 17.64 -11.75
CA ARG A 152 0.51 18.53 -12.73
C ARG A 152 1.77 19.18 -12.15
N PHE A 153 1.69 19.76 -10.94
CA PHE A 153 2.86 20.39 -10.30
C PHE A 153 4.00 19.41 -10.07
N LEU A 154 3.71 18.18 -9.67
CA LEU A 154 4.71 17.14 -9.48
C LEU A 154 5.36 16.73 -10.82
N LYS A 155 4.56 16.60 -11.88
CA LYS A 155 5.07 16.32 -13.23
C LYS A 155 5.96 17.46 -13.74
N ASP A 156 5.53 18.71 -13.59
CA ASP A 156 6.31 19.88 -13.99
C ASP A 156 7.64 19.98 -13.22
N ALA A 157 7.65 19.52 -11.96
CA ALA A 157 8.86 19.43 -11.15
C ALA A 157 9.75 18.22 -11.49
N GLY A 158 9.34 17.32 -12.38
CA GLY A 158 10.09 16.12 -12.75
C GLY A 158 10.01 14.96 -11.73
N VAL A 159 9.02 14.98 -10.82
CA VAL A 159 8.79 13.89 -9.86
C VAL A 159 7.96 12.79 -10.52
N ARG A 160 8.40 11.53 -10.42
CA ARG A 160 7.59 10.39 -10.85
C ARG A 160 6.27 10.37 -10.09
N THR A 161 5.16 10.52 -10.80
CA THR A 161 3.84 10.75 -10.22
C THR A 161 2.89 9.61 -10.51
N ILE A 162 2.25 9.08 -9.46
CA ILE A 162 1.34 7.96 -9.49
C ILE A 162 -0.04 8.44 -9.03
N VAL A 163 -1.09 8.12 -9.76
CA VAL A 163 -2.48 8.29 -9.29
C VAL A 163 -2.89 7.03 -8.54
N GLY A 164 -3.13 7.17 -7.23
CA GLY A 164 -3.59 6.08 -6.37
C GLY A 164 -5.11 6.07 -6.24
N TYR A 165 -5.73 4.93 -6.51
CA TYR A 165 -7.17 4.73 -6.45
C TYR A 165 -7.53 3.53 -5.56
N THR A 166 -8.54 3.69 -4.70
CA THR A 166 -9.05 2.64 -3.82
C THR A 166 -10.53 2.37 -4.11
N PRO A 167 -10.88 1.22 -4.73
CA PRO A 167 -12.26 0.90 -5.07
C PRO A 167 -13.09 0.58 -3.83
N THR A 168 -14.27 1.19 -3.75
CA THR A 168 -15.32 0.92 -2.76
C THR A 168 -16.67 0.93 -3.46
N VAL A 169 -17.75 0.56 -2.79
CA VAL A 169 -19.10 0.65 -3.36
C VAL A 169 -19.51 2.07 -3.75
N LEU A 170 -18.80 3.10 -3.24
CA LEU A 170 -19.12 4.49 -3.54
C LEU A 170 -18.51 5.01 -4.83
N ASN A 171 -17.50 4.33 -5.37
CA ASN A 171 -16.73 4.79 -6.53
C ASN A 171 -16.35 3.66 -7.51
N ILE A 172 -16.87 2.44 -7.33
CA ILE A 172 -16.44 1.26 -8.09
C ILE A 172 -16.59 1.43 -9.61
N GLU A 173 -17.58 2.18 -10.05
CA GLU A 173 -17.83 2.41 -11.47
C GLU A 173 -16.72 3.26 -12.11
N ASP A 174 -16.10 4.17 -11.37
CA ASP A 174 -14.99 4.99 -11.87
C ASP A 174 -13.73 4.15 -12.10
N ALA A 175 -13.60 2.94 -11.49
CA ALA A 175 -12.46 2.06 -11.69
C ALA A 175 -12.14 1.78 -13.16
N TYR A 176 -13.16 1.78 -14.02
CA TYR A 176 -13.05 1.53 -15.45
C TYR A 176 -12.54 2.72 -16.27
N SER A 177 -12.48 3.91 -15.69
CA SER A 177 -11.96 5.13 -16.33
C SER A 177 -10.69 5.69 -15.68
N MET A 178 -10.32 5.21 -14.49
CA MET A 178 -9.22 5.79 -13.71
C MET A 178 -7.85 5.72 -14.38
N ILE A 179 -7.57 4.66 -15.16
CA ILE A 179 -6.29 4.54 -15.87
C ILE A 179 -6.20 5.60 -16.99
N GLU A 180 -7.27 5.74 -17.76
CA GLU A 180 -7.34 6.75 -18.81
C GLU A 180 -7.31 8.17 -18.23
N PHE A 181 -8.01 8.39 -17.13
CA PHE A 181 -7.98 9.64 -16.37
C PHE A 181 -6.57 9.98 -15.90
N ALA A 182 -5.86 9.03 -15.27
CA ALA A 182 -4.48 9.21 -14.83
C ALA A 182 -3.54 9.53 -16.01
N GLN A 183 -3.69 8.83 -17.12
CA GLN A 183 -2.95 9.09 -18.36
C GLN A 183 -3.24 10.51 -18.90
N GLY A 184 -4.50 10.93 -18.91
CA GLY A 184 -4.92 12.27 -19.34
C GLY A 184 -4.37 13.40 -18.46
N LEU A 185 -4.05 13.13 -17.19
CA LEU A 185 -3.36 14.05 -16.30
C LEU A 185 -1.84 14.09 -16.53
N GLY A 186 -1.28 13.19 -17.33
CA GLY A 186 0.15 13.05 -17.55
C GLY A 186 0.86 12.30 -16.42
N ALA A 187 0.15 11.54 -15.59
CA ALA A 187 0.75 10.70 -14.57
C ALA A 187 1.60 9.58 -15.20
N ASP A 188 2.66 9.16 -14.52
CA ASP A 188 3.52 8.06 -14.96
C ASP A 188 2.89 6.69 -14.70
N ALA A 189 1.99 6.62 -13.71
CA ALA A 189 1.32 5.38 -13.35
C ALA A 189 -0.07 5.58 -12.75
N GLY A 190 -0.93 4.57 -12.94
CA GLY A 190 -2.13 4.31 -12.16
C GLY A 190 -1.90 3.16 -11.18
N ASN A 191 -2.29 3.33 -9.92
CA ASN A 191 -2.19 2.30 -8.89
C ASN A 191 -3.55 2.00 -8.26
N LEU A 192 -3.97 0.75 -8.33
CA LEU A 192 -5.16 0.26 -7.64
C LEU A 192 -4.76 -0.39 -6.31
N SER A 193 -5.29 0.14 -5.22
CA SER A 193 -5.08 -0.41 -3.88
C SER A 193 -6.33 -1.10 -3.38
N GLU A 194 -6.21 -2.34 -2.91
CA GLU A 194 -7.33 -3.06 -2.31
C GLU A 194 -7.89 -2.30 -1.11
N PHE A 195 -9.22 -2.16 -1.06
CA PHE A 195 -9.88 -1.66 0.14
C PHE A 195 -10.01 -2.77 1.18
N VAL A 196 -9.42 -2.56 2.35
CA VAL A 196 -9.60 -3.42 3.54
C VAL A 196 -10.36 -2.63 4.59
N PRO A 197 -11.46 -3.16 5.16
CA PRO A 197 -12.23 -2.46 6.18
C PRO A 197 -11.46 -2.39 7.51
N THR A 198 -10.70 -1.32 7.66
CA THR A 198 -9.89 -0.99 8.84
C THR A 198 -9.88 0.52 9.08
N GLY A 199 -9.53 0.96 10.28
CA GLY A 199 -9.56 2.38 10.64
C GLY A 199 -10.97 2.96 10.60
N ARG A 200 -11.23 3.94 9.71
CA ARG A 200 -12.58 4.44 9.41
C ARG A 200 -13.34 3.62 8.38
N GLY A 201 -12.64 2.78 7.64
CA GLY A 201 -13.25 1.93 6.64
C GLY A 201 -14.11 0.85 7.29
N SER A 202 -15.37 0.72 6.89
CA SER A 202 -16.28 -0.33 7.35
C SER A 202 -16.56 -1.34 6.24
N GLN A 203 -16.97 -2.54 6.61
CA GLN A 203 -17.37 -3.59 5.66
C GLN A 203 -18.46 -3.14 4.68
N LYS A 204 -19.31 -2.17 5.07
CA LYS A 204 -20.33 -1.56 4.20
C LYS A 204 -19.78 -0.83 2.98
N LEU A 205 -18.49 -0.44 3.03
CA LEU A 205 -17.80 0.21 1.90
C LEU A 205 -17.15 -0.80 0.94
N ALA A 206 -17.03 -2.06 1.35
CA ALA A 206 -16.35 -3.07 0.54
C ALA A 206 -17.18 -3.44 -0.71
N PRO A 207 -16.57 -3.42 -1.91
CA PRO A 207 -17.20 -4.03 -3.08
C PRO A 207 -17.41 -5.52 -2.84
N ASN A 208 -18.38 -6.12 -3.53
CA ASN A 208 -18.52 -7.57 -3.50
C ASN A 208 -17.42 -8.28 -4.32
N ARG A 209 -17.27 -9.60 -4.16
CA ARG A 209 -16.24 -10.40 -4.82
C ARG A 209 -16.27 -10.26 -6.35
N GLN A 210 -17.46 -10.25 -6.94
CA GLN A 210 -17.61 -10.15 -8.39
C GLN A 210 -17.20 -8.77 -8.91
N GLN A 211 -17.56 -7.71 -8.19
CA GLN A 211 -17.12 -6.36 -8.52
C GLN A 211 -15.60 -6.23 -8.47
N LEU A 212 -14.96 -6.75 -7.41
CA LEU A 212 -13.49 -6.73 -7.31
C LEU A 212 -12.84 -7.53 -8.43
N LYS A 213 -13.35 -8.75 -8.72
CA LYS A 213 -12.85 -9.56 -9.83
C LYS A 213 -12.90 -8.80 -11.15
N ASN A 214 -14.04 -8.21 -11.47
CA ASN A 214 -14.23 -7.47 -12.73
C ASN A 214 -13.27 -6.27 -12.85
N VAL A 215 -13.07 -5.53 -11.76
CA VAL A 215 -12.14 -4.38 -11.75
C VAL A 215 -10.70 -4.85 -11.94
N ILE A 216 -10.25 -5.88 -11.24
CA ILE A 216 -8.88 -6.38 -11.36
C ILE A 216 -8.63 -6.98 -12.75
N GLU A 217 -9.59 -7.73 -13.28
CA GLU A 217 -9.53 -8.25 -14.65
C GLU A 217 -9.40 -7.11 -15.68
N PHE A 218 -10.22 -6.06 -15.54
CA PHE A 218 -10.14 -4.87 -16.38
C PHE A 218 -8.76 -4.20 -16.29
N TRP A 219 -8.28 -3.94 -15.08
CA TRP A 219 -6.97 -3.31 -14.86
C TRP A 219 -5.81 -4.16 -15.40
N SER A 220 -5.92 -5.49 -15.32
CA SER A 220 -4.94 -6.41 -15.89
C SER A 220 -4.89 -6.32 -17.43
N LYS A 221 -6.06 -6.22 -18.10
CA LYS A 221 -6.16 -6.00 -19.54
C LYS A 221 -5.59 -4.63 -19.95
N GLU A 222 -5.93 -3.57 -19.18
CA GLU A 222 -5.42 -2.22 -19.43
C GLU A 222 -3.91 -2.12 -19.25
N LYS A 223 -3.31 -2.85 -18.30
CA LYS A 223 -1.85 -2.92 -18.13
C LYS A 223 -1.16 -3.32 -19.44
N GLU A 224 -1.66 -4.35 -20.12
CA GLU A 224 -1.10 -4.78 -21.39
C GLU A 224 -1.42 -3.80 -22.55
N ALA A 225 -2.66 -3.31 -22.60
CA ALA A 225 -3.11 -2.40 -23.66
C ALA A 225 -2.42 -1.02 -23.60
N LYS A 226 -2.03 -0.57 -22.40
CA LYS A 226 -1.39 0.74 -22.17
C LYS A 226 0.13 0.63 -21.99
N LYS A 227 0.72 -0.53 -22.19
CA LYS A 227 2.17 -0.75 -22.07
C LYS A 227 2.97 0.28 -22.87
N GLY A 228 3.94 0.93 -22.20
CA GLY A 228 4.74 2.00 -22.78
C GLY A 228 4.07 3.38 -22.83
N LYS A 229 2.80 3.50 -22.39
CA LYS A 229 2.08 4.79 -22.31
C LYS A 229 1.89 5.24 -20.87
N ILE A 230 1.50 4.33 -19.98
CA ILE A 230 1.35 4.54 -18.55
C ILE A 230 1.60 3.21 -17.85
N ASP A 231 2.31 3.23 -16.72
CA ASP A 231 2.46 2.03 -15.90
C ASP A 231 1.18 1.76 -15.11
N VAL A 232 0.83 0.47 -14.95
CA VAL A 232 -0.35 0.07 -14.19
C VAL A 232 0.08 -0.90 -13.10
N PHE A 233 -0.23 -0.54 -11.84
CA PHE A 233 0.06 -1.34 -10.66
C PHE A 233 -1.22 -1.68 -9.90
N TRP A 234 -1.13 -2.72 -9.08
CA TRP A 234 -2.16 -3.05 -8.10
C TRP A 234 -1.54 -3.66 -6.83
N HIS A 235 -2.20 -3.43 -5.72
CA HIS A 235 -1.87 -4.02 -4.43
C HIS A 235 -3.02 -4.96 -4.01
N ASP A 236 -3.13 -6.10 -4.67
CA ASP A 236 -4.10 -7.16 -4.39
C ASP A 236 -3.45 -8.53 -4.65
N CYS A 237 -3.45 -9.39 -3.64
CA CYS A 237 -2.82 -10.69 -3.76
C CYS A 237 -3.59 -11.69 -4.63
N ARG A 238 -4.81 -11.38 -5.06
CA ARG A 238 -5.62 -12.25 -5.92
C ARG A 238 -5.35 -12.06 -7.42
N VAL A 239 -4.55 -11.06 -7.77
CA VAL A 239 -4.17 -10.79 -9.17
C VAL A 239 -3.44 -11.95 -9.84
N GLY A 240 -2.89 -12.88 -9.07
CA GLY A 240 -2.20 -14.07 -9.58
C GLY A 240 -3.00 -14.89 -10.60
N GLU A 241 -4.35 -14.79 -10.59
CA GLU A 241 -5.22 -15.41 -11.61
C GLU A 241 -4.99 -14.81 -13.00
N PHE A 242 -4.75 -13.50 -13.06
CA PHE A 242 -4.68 -12.72 -14.31
C PHE A 242 -3.23 -12.48 -14.80
N LEU A 243 -2.24 -12.95 -14.07
CA LEU A 243 -0.83 -12.80 -14.48
C LEU A 243 -0.47 -13.78 -15.59
N ALA A 244 0.39 -13.34 -16.52
CA ALA A 244 1.00 -14.21 -17.49
C ALA A 244 1.87 -15.30 -16.82
N PRO A 245 2.11 -16.47 -17.46
CA PRO A 245 2.88 -17.56 -16.87
C PRO A 245 4.26 -17.12 -16.34
N GLU A 246 4.97 -16.28 -17.09
CA GLU A 246 6.27 -15.72 -16.73
C GLU A 246 6.21 -14.75 -15.53
N GLU A 247 5.09 -14.06 -15.34
CA GLU A 247 4.86 -13.20 -14.18
C GLU A 247 4.49 -14.02 -12.93
N LYS A 248 3.75 -15.14 -13.10
CA LYS A 248 3.36 -16.03 -12.00
C LYS A 248 4.56 -16.62 -11.27
N VAL A 249 5.67 -16.87 -11.95
CA VAL A 249 6.90 -17.38 -11.33
C VAL A 249 7.50 -16.38 -10.34
N LYS A 250 7.30 -15.08 -10.58
CA LYS A 250 7.82 -13.96 -9.76
C LYS A 250 6.79 -13.47 -8.73
N TYR A 251 5.61 -14.04 -8.73
CA TYR A 251 4.50 -13.58 -7.90
C TYR A 251 4.60 -14.10 -6.46
N VAL A 252 4.60 -13.18 -5.51
CA VAL A 252 4.79 -13.47 -4.09
C VAL A 252 3.46 -13.51 -3.30
N GLY A 253 2.36 -13.06 -3.90
CA GLY A 253 1.05 -12.99 -3.25
C GLY A 253 1.02 -11.99 -2.09
N CYS A 254 0.46 -12.39 -0.95
CA CYS A 254 0.41 -11.54 0.22
C CYS A 254 1.81 -11.31 0.81
N GLY A 255 2.29 -10.06 0.76
CA GLY A 255 3.60 -9.65 1.26
C GLY A 255 3.67 -9.36 2.76
N ALA A 256 2.55 -9.46 3.48
CA ALA A 256 2.48 -9.14 4.90
C ALA A 256 3.49 -9.96 5.71
N GLY A 257 4.37 -9.28 6.45
CA GLY A 257 5.37 -9.92 7.32
C GLY A 257 6.45 -10.73 6.58
N THR A 258 6.49 -10.68 5.25
CA THR A 258 7.53 -11.33 4.42
C THR A 258 8.42 -10.29 3.72
N VAL A 259 7.85 -9.45 2.89
CA VAL A 259 8.55 -8.37 2.18
C VAL A 259 7.99 -6.99 2.52
N LEU A 260 6.85 -6.94 3.19
CA LEU A 260 6.13 -5.73 3.56
C LEU A 260 5.96 -5.65 5.08
N CYS A 261 6.15 -4.46 5.64
CA CYS A 261 5.64 -4.12 6.97
C CYS A 261 5.18 -2.66 7.02
N ARG A 262 4.47 -2.33 8.09
CA ARG A 262 4.12 -0.97 8.47
C ARG A 262 4.85 -0.59 9.76
N ILE A 263 5.33 0.65 9.81
CA ILE A 263 5.74 1.31 11.05
C ILE A 263 4.68 2.35 11.38
N THR A 264 4.12 2.30 12.58
CA THR A 264 3.13 3.27 13.05
C THR A 264 3.80 4.57 13.45
N VAL A 265 3.01 5.60 13.64
CA VAL A 265 3.47 6.94 14.03
C VAL A 265 4.28 6.95 15.32
N ASP A 266 4.00 6.02 16.26
CA ASP A 266 4.65 5.86 17.56
C ASP A 266 5.72 4.76 17.58
N GLY A 267 6.15 4.29 16.40
CA GLY A 267 7.27 3.35 16.25
C GLY A 267 6.91 1.87 16.45
N LYS A 268 5.62 1.51 16.45
CA LYS A 268 5.25 0.10 16.49
C LYS A 268 5.30 -0.52 15.09
N VAL A 269 5.63 -1.80 15.03
CA VAL A 269 5.71 -2.56 13.78
C VAL A 269 4.46 -3.43 13.61
N ALA A 270 3.90 -3.41 12.41
CA ALA A 270 2.79 -4.27 12.02
C ALA A 270 3.12 -4.99 10.70
N PRO A 271 2.58 -6.20 10.43
CA PRO A 271 2.93 -6.99 9.24
C PRO A 271 2.54 -6.34 7.92
N CYS A 272 1.50 -5.51 7.91
CA CYS A 272 0.93 -4.89 6.72
C CYS A 272 0.29 -3.53 7.05
N VAL A 273 0.12 -2.69 6.03
CA VAL A 273 -0.47 -1.34 6.14
C VAL A 273 -1.87 -1.36 6.75
N THR A 274 -2.69 -2.30 6.32
CA THR A 274 -4.11 -2.41 6.70
C THR A 274 -4.39 -3.46 7.77
N LEU A 275 -3.35 -4.13 8.31
CA LEU A 275 -3.48 -5.13 9.38
C LEU A 275 -3.11 -4.50 10.73
N PRO A 276 -4.07 -4.26 11.64
CA PRO A 276 -3.84 -3.52 12.87
C PRO A 276 -3.28 -4.41 14.01
N ILE A 277 -2.40 -5.35 13.68
CA ILE A 277 -1.75 -6.25 14.65
C ILE A 277 -0.31 -5.77 14.88
N VAL A 278 0.00 -5.37 16.10
CA VAL A 278 1.35 -4.97 16.50
C VAL A 278 2.19 -6.20 16.78
N VAL A 279 3.37 -6.28 16.15
CA VAL A 279 4.33 -7.38 16.32
C VAL A 279 5.62 -6.99 17.03
N GLY A 280 5.80 -5.70 17.32
CA GLY A 280 6.94 -5.18 18.08
C GLY A 280 6.90 -3.66 18.21
N ASP A 281 7.86 -3.10 18.97
CA ASP A 281 7.96 -1.68 19.30
C ASP A 281 9.43 -1.24 19.15
N LEU A 282 9.73 -0.39 18.17
CA LEU A 282 11.09 0.07 17.84
C LEU A 282 11.74 0.94 18.93
N ARG A 283 10.98 1.39 19.90
CA ARG A 283 11.51 2.04 21.10
C ARG A 283 12.04 1.05 22.15
N LYS A 284 11.73 -0.25 21.98
CA LYS A 284 12.09 -1.32 22.94
C LYS A 284 13.00 -2.38 22.35
N GLN A 285 12.90 -2.60 21.04
CA GLN A 285 13.56 -3.68 20.32
C GLN A 285 14.06 -3.17 18.97
N SER A 286 15.10 -3.78 18.43
CA SER A 286 15.50 -3.52 17.05
C SER A 286 14.52 -4.11 16.04
N LEU A 287 14.45 -3.52 14.84
CA LEU A 287 13.62 -4.06 13.76
C LEU A 287 14.03 -5.49 13.40
N ARG A 288 15.32 -5.80 13.41
CA ARG A 288 15.85 -7.14 13.17
C ARG A 288 15.34 -8.13 14.21
N GLU A 289 15.43 -7.78 15.49
CA GLU A 289 14.91 -8.63 16.57
C GLU A 289 13.41 -8.88 16.39
N ILE A 290 12.61 -7.83 16.17
CA ILE A 290 11.17 -7.97 15.91
C ILE A 290 10.93 -8.90 14.72
N TRP A 291 11.67 -8.69 13.62
CA TRP A 291 11.50 -9.42 12.37
C TRP A 291 11.84 -10.89 12.48
N ASP A 292 12.87 -11.22 13.25
CA ASP A 292 13.41 -12.56 13.38
C ASP A 292 12.72 -13.39 14.49
N THR A 293 12.18 -12.72 15.54
CA THR A 293 11.70 -13.43 16.74
C THR A 293 10.20 -13.36 16.98
N SER A 294 9.46 -12.55 16.22
CA SER A 294 8.00 -12.44 16.41
C SER A 294 7.27 -13.71 16.01
N ASP A 295 6.55 -14.33 16.95
CA ASP A 295 5.72 -15.52 16.72
C ASP A 295 4.67 -15.28 15.60
N ILE A 296 4.06 -14.08 15.59
CA ILE A 296 3.06 -13.72 14.57
C ILE A 296 3.71 -13.68 13.19
N LEU A 297 4.88 -13.05 13.03
CA LEU A 297 5.58 -13.01 11.76
C LEU A 297 6.03 -14.40 11.30
N THR A 298 6.56 -15.21 12.21
CA THR A 298 6.94 -16.59 11.93
C THR A 298 5.76 -17.41 11.41
N ARG A 299 4.60 -17.30 12.07
CA ARG A 299 3.38 -18.00 11.66
C ARG A 299 2.80 -17.48 10.34
N ILE A 300 2.85 -16.17 10.06
CA ILE A 300 2.38 -15.60 8.77
C ILE A 300 3.22 -16.13 7.61
N ARG A 301 4.52 -16.31 7.80
CA ARG A 301 5.46 -16.80 6.79
C ARG A 301 5.23 -18.25 6.44
N ASP A 302 4.75 -19.05 7.38
CA ASP A 302 4.37 -20.44 7.16
C ASP A 302 2.89 -20.53 6.74
N ARG A 303 2.67 -20.73 5.46
CA ARG A 303 1.34 -20.83 4.86
C ARG A 303 0.55 -22.06 5.29
N ALA A 304 1.19 -23.07 5.90
CA ALA A 304 0.52 -24.21 6.49
C ALA A 304 -0.38 -23.83 7.67
N ASN A 305 -0.14 -22.67 8.30
CA ASN A 305 -1.00 -22.13 9.35
C ASN A 305 -2.34 -21.58 8.82
N ILE A 306 -2.48 -21.41 7.51
CA ILE A 306 -3.71 -20.85 6.91
C ILE A 306 -4.77 -21.97 6.82
N HIS A 307 -5.94 -21.71 7.34
CA HIS A 307 -7.09 -22.62 7.30
C HIS A 307 -8.29 -22.02 6.54
N GLY A 308 -9.43 -22.70 6.50
CA GLY A 308 -10.60 -22.29 5.75
C GLY A 308 -10.45 -22.50 4.24
N ASN A 309 -11.05 -21.62 3.43
CA ASN A 309 -11.04 -21.76 1.97
C ASN A 309 -9.64 -21.76 1.35
N CYS A 310 -8.74 -20.90 1.81
CA CYS A 310 -7.38 -20.80 1.25
C CYS A 310 -6.56 -22.07 1.45
N SER A 311 -6.77 -22.85 2.53
CA SER A 311 -6.00 -24.10 2.77
C SER A 311 -6.27 -25.20 1.74
N LYS A 312 -7.38 -25.09 1.00
CA LYS A 312 -7.78 -26.02 -0.06
C LYS A 312 -7.46 -25.50 -1.46
N CYS A 313 -6.83 -24.32 -1.56
CA CYS A 313 -6.58 -23.64 -2.81
C CYS A 313 -5.23 -24.06 -3.40
N GLU A 314 -5.19 -24.38 -4.68
CA GLU A 314 -3.96 -24.72 -5.41
C GLU A 314 -2.95 -23.56 -5.42
N LEU A 315 -3.41 -22.31 -5.26
CA LEU A 315 -2.57 -21.12 -5.19
C LEU A 315 -2.11 -20.78 -3.77
N LEU A 316 -2.34 -21.63 -2.77
CA LEU A 316 -1.97 -21.36 -1.39
C LEU A 316 -0.50 -20.91 -1.26
N SER A 317 0.42 -21.65 -1.89
CA SER A 317 1.87 -21.41 -1.79
C SER A 317 2.30 -20.07 -2.43
N SER A 318 1.64 -19.64 -3.49
CA SER A 318 1.98 -18.39 -4.21
C SER A 318 1.15 -17.18 -3.76
N CYS A 319 -0.14 -17.36 -3.48
CA CYS A 319 -1.07 -16.27 -3.11
C CYS A 319 -1.17 -16.08 -1.60
N GLY A 320 -1.62 -17.11 -0.86
CA GLY A 320 -1.84 -17.10 0.58
C GLY A 320 -3.05 -16.29 1.05
N GLY A 321 -3.84 -15.68 0.15
CA GLY A 321 -4.96 -14.80 0.48
C GLY A 321 -4.55 -13.53 1.24
N CYS A 322 -5.37 -12.50 1.25
CA CYS A 322 -5.09 -11.27 1.98
C CYS A 322 -5.27 -11.47 3.49
N ARG A 323 -4.15 -11.43 4.25
CA ARG A 323 -4.18 -11.62 5.71
C ARG A 323 -4.93 -10.50 6.43
N ALA A 324 -4.84 -9.27 5.91
CA ALA A 324 -5.58 -8.14 6.45
C ALA A 324 -7.09 -8.28 6.21
N MET A 325 -7.49 -8.78 5.03
CA MET A 325 -8.89 -9.05 4.71
C MET A 325 -9.45 -10.18 5.58
N ALA A 326 -8.70 -11.28 5.74
CA ALA A 326 -9.07 -12.37 6.63
C ALA A 326 -9.37 -11.84 8.04
N TYR A 327 -8.43 -11.08 8.61
CA TYR A 327 -8.60 -10.51 9.95
C TYR A 327 -9.76 -9.52 10.04
N ALA A 328 -9.90 -8.62 9.07
CA ALA A 328 -10.95 -7.59 9.09
C ALA A 328 -12.38 -8.15 8.99
N TRP A 329 -12.54 -9.33 8.39
CA TRP A 329 -13.86 -9.96 8.22
C TRP A 329 -14.17 -11.04 9.26
N THR A 330 -13.15 -11.72 9.78
CA THR A 330 -13.36 -12.88 10.66
C THR A 330 -12.79 -12.70 12.07
N GLY A 331 -11.93 -11.70 12.29
CA GLY A 331 -11.15 -11.57 13.51
C GLY A 331 -9.97 -12.54 13.59
N ASP A 332 -9.83 -13.46 12.62
CA ASP A 332 -8.77 -14.47 12.59
C ASP A 332 -7.79 -14.17 11.44
N LEU A 333 -6.54 -13.90 11.81
CA LEU A 333 -5.44 -13.63 10.88
C LEU A 333 -5.15 -14.81 9.95
N PHE A 334 -5.40 -16.03 10.39
CA PHE A 334 -5.06 -17.26 9.68
C PHE A 334 -6.24 -17.89 8.95
N TYR A 335 -7.43 -17.33 9.06
CA TYR A 335 -8.56 -17.76 8.23
C TYR A 335 -8.31 -17.48 6.74
N GLY A 336 -8.96 -18.21 5.86
CA GLY A 336 -8.93 -17.94 4.42
C GLY A 336 -9.46 -16.54 4.09
N ASP A 337 -9.08 -16.00 2.94
CA ASP A 337 -9.56 -14.68 2.49
C ASP A 337 -11.05 -14.75 2.15
N PRO A 338 -11.94 -14.05 2.90
CA PRO A 338 -13.39 -14.09 2.66
C PRO A 338 -13.81 -13.41 1.37
N MET A 339 -12.97 -12.53 0.83
CA MET A 339 -13.25 -11.80 -0.42
C MET A 339 -12.64 -12.47 -1.65
N CYS A 340 -12.07 -13.67 -1.49
CA CYS A 340 -11.50 -14.43 -2.58
C CYS A 340 -12.59 -14.93 -3.55
N TRP A 341 -12.40 -14.67 -4.84
CA TRP A 341 -13.25 -15.22 -5.92
C TRP A 341 -12.66 -16.49 -6.54
N ILE A 342 -11.37 -16.78 -6.35
CA ILE A 342 -10.68 -17.96 -6.91
C ILE A 342 -11.10 -19.22 -6.13
N CYS A 343 -11.05 -19.13 -4.81
CA CYS A 343 -11.49 -20.18 -3.90
C CYS A 343 -12.39 -19.54 -2.83
N PRO A 344 -13.66 -19.24 -3.15
CA PRO A 344 -14.56 -18.56 -2.23
C PRO A 344 -14.90 -19.45 -1.04
N PRO A 345 -15.05 -18.88 0.18
CA PRO A 345 -15.59 -19.62 1.31
C PRO A 345 -17.05 -20.00 1.05
N ALA A 346 -17.53 -21.07 1.69
CA ALA A 346 -18.93 -21.42 1.66
C ALA A 346 -19.79 -20.29 2.27
N GLU A 347 -20.98 -20.04 1.75
CA GLU A 347 -21.85 -18.93 2.21
C GLU A 347 -22.13 -18.98 3.72
N LYS A 348 -22.19 -20.18 4.30
CA LYS A 348 -22.39 -20.40 5.74
C LYS A 348 -21.18 -20.04 6.62
N GLU A 349 -19.98 -19.86 6.01
CA GLU A 349 -18.73 -19.53 6.73
C GLU A 349 -18.50 -18.02 6.86
N LEU A 350 -19.32 -17.20 6.20
CA LEU A 350 -19.28 -15.75 6.27
C LEU A 350 -20.17 -15.25 7.41
N LEU A 351 -19.78 -15.50 8.65
CA LEU A 351 -20.41 -14.84 9.79
C LEU A 351 -19.97 -13.37 9.81
N PRO A 352 -20.92 -12.40 9.86
CA PRO A 352 -20.55 -11.01 10.09
C PRO A 352 -19.84 -10.92 11.43
N VAL A 353 -18.64 -10.33 11.43
CA VAL A 353 -18.00 -9.95 12.69
C VAL A 353 -18.92 -8.92 13.34
N ILE A 354 -19.38 -9.26 14.53
CA ILE A 354 -20.20 -8.40 15.37
C ILE A 354 -19.41 -7.10 15.58
N SER A 355 -20.05 -6.01 15.22
CA SER A 355 -19.61 -4.60 15.33
C SER A 355 -19.09 -4.22 16.70
#